data_9056a78fefb0d7a66d05d6a32ade6941
#
_entry.id   9056a78fefb0d7a66d05d6a32ade6941
#
_cell.length_a   1.000
_cell.length_b   1.000
_cell.length_c   1.000
_cell.angle_alpha   90.00
_cell.angle_beta   90.00
_cell.angle_gamma   90.00
#
_symmetry.space_group_name_H-M   'P 1'
#
loop_
_entity.id
_entity.type
_entity.pdbx_description
1 polymer ?
#
loop_
_entity_poly.entity_id
_entity_poly.type
_entity_poly.pdbx_seq_one_letter_code
_entity_poly.pdbx_strand_id
1 'polypeptide(L)'
;MSPVSSVTSSLRVAGLATGLDTESIVKELMKIERMRLDRLNQQKQILQWQQEDYRAIYAALRSFRDKVFAMKLQATYLAKKAVSSDEAVVTPTAGPGAVPGMYNINVNQLAKGVFKISQSALEDEKSGDGSIKPLGMQFDVSNVPLENGQIKFSINDKPFTFDPSVDTIFTVVSKINSANIGVDAGYDANLNLFFLTTTNTGSQAKIEIKGTSASFFNECLKLSLNEDTSNGTLYANGQDAQFSFGDATGLTSSTNTVTVAGITLTFKQVGTVTITVSPDTDAVFNAIKDFVDAYNDLISKINAKLTEPRYRDYLPLTDEQREQLSDEQEKKWEEKARSGLLQGDLLLQGILSKMRATMSAVVPGLSGKYDTLADIGITTGSYAERGKLYIDEAKLKEALAKDPEGVMKLFTQSAATYAEKGIAARLYEDVDGTLKMLYAKAGSDTSFSTVDNSAIGREIARLNERIAAWEERLQQIEDRYWRQFTALEEAIARMNAQSAWLAQQFSFYSSRR
;
A
#
# COMPACT_ATOMS: atom_id res chain seq x y z
N MET A 1 7.97 -18.16 -19.14
CA MET A 1 7.58 -18.82 -20.42
C MET A 1 8.71 -19.74 -20.78
N SER A 2 8.52 -21.04 -20.64
CA SER A 2 9.51 -22.05 -20.99
C SER A 2 9.76 -22.03 -22.50
N PRO A 3 10.99 -22.16 -22.96
CA PRO A 3 11.26 -22.28 -24.39
C PRO A 3 10.76 -23.63 -24.89
N VAL A 4 9.89 -23.59 -25.89
CA VAL A 4 9.49 -24.77 -26.66
C VAL A 4 10.69 -25.20 -27.47
N SER A 5 11.36 -26.26 -27.01
CA SER A 5 12.35 -26.98 -27.82
C SER A 5 11.61 -27.63 -29.01
N SER A 6 11.72 -27.03 -30.17
CA SER A 6 11.37 -27.70 -31.42
C SER A 6 12.40 -28.77 -31.71
N VAL A 7 12.10 -29.98 -31.29
CA VAL A 7 12.88 -31.19 -31.63
C VAL A 7 12.63 -31.53 -33.11
N THR A 8 13.49 -31.03 -33.99
CA THR A 8 13.77 -31.69 -35.25
C THR A 8 14.82 -32.76 -34.96
N SER A 9 14.41 -33.93 -34.48
CA SER A 9 15.28 -35.10 -34.40
C SER A 9 15.52 -35.63 -35.80
N SER A 10 16.48 -35.07 -36.54
CA SER A 10 17.19 -35.85 -37.54
C SER A 10 17.84 -37.03 -36.80
N LEU A 11 17.62 -38.25 -37.24
CA LEU A 11 18.30 -39.46 -36.75
C LEU A 11 19.80 -39.20 -36.74
N ARG A 12 20.35 -38.80 -35.56
CA ARG A 12 21.79 -38.60 -35.38
C ARG A 12 22.38 -39.99 -35.13
N VAL A 13 22.99 -40.57 -36.13
CA VAL A 13 23.71 -41.84 -36.03
C VAL A 13 25.08 -41.53 -35.42
N ALA A 14 25.22 -41.75 -34.10
CA ALA A 14 26.45 -41.46 -33.37
C ALA A 14 27.22 -42.74 -33.05
N GLY A 15 28.51 -42.80 -33.42
CA GLY A 15 29.47 -43.79 -32.91
C GLY A 15 29.37 -45.20 -33.45
N LEU A 16 28.50 -45.49 -34.42
CA LEU A 16 28.28 -46.86 -34.91
C LEU A 16 29.44 -47.47 -35.73
N ALA A 17 30.21 -46.64 -36.45
CA ALA A 17 31.31 -47.08 -37.29
C ALA A 17 32.68 -46.88 -36.65
N THR A 18 32.81 -45.84 -35.81
CA THR A 18 34.09 -45.46 -35.17
C THR A 18 34.25 -45.99 -33.74
N GLY A 19 33.15 -46.29 -33.06
CA GLY A 19 33.15 -46.59 -31.61
C GLY A 19 33.42 -45.36 -30.74
N LEU A 20 33.47 -44.14 -31.33
CA LEU A 20 33.69 -42.91 -30.62
C LEU A 20 32.35 -42.35 -30.06
N ASP A 21 32.36 -41.88 -28.83
CA ASP A 21 31.22 -41.14 -28.27
C ASP A 21 31.22 -39.71 -28.85
N THR A 22 30.65 -39.63 -30.08
CA THR A 22 30.60 -38.34 -30.82
C THR A 22 29.70 -37.32 -30.13
N GLU A 23 28.71 -37.75 -29.35
CA GLU A 23 27.83 -36.87 -28.58
C GLU A 23 28.61 -36.16 -27.45
N SER A 24 29.39 -36.92 -26.67
CA SER A 24 30.25 -36.34 -25.63
C SER A 24 31.30 -35.41 -26.23
N ILE A 25 31.90 -35.74 -27.37
CA ILE A 25 32.90 -34.91 -28.03
C ILE A 25 32.28 -33.59 -28.49
N VAL A 26 31.14 -33.62 -29.16
CA VAL A 26 30.42 -32.40 -29.59
C VAL A 26 30.03 -31.57 -28.38
N LYS A 27 29.55 -32.18 -27.28
CA LYS A 27 29.21 -31.49 -26.04
C LYS A 27 30.41 -30.77 -25.43
N GLU A 28 31.56 -31.40 -25.36
CA GLU A 28 32.79 -30.77 -24.83
C GLU A 28 33.31 -29.63 -25.75
N LEU A 29 33.22 -29.78 -27.07
CA LEU A 29 33.56 -28.70 -28.02
C LEU A 29 32.60 -27.51 -27.87
N MET A 30 31.31 -27.79 -27.75
CA MET A 30 30.29 -26.75 -27.55
C MET A 30 30.46 -26.02 -26.21
N LYS A 31 30.99 -26.67 -25.17
CA LYS A 31 31.29 -26.05 -23.89
C LYS A 31 32.28 -24.89 -24.03
N ILE A 32 33.31 -25.05 -24.85
CA ILE A 32 34.30 -23.99 -25.12
C ILE A 32 33.64 -22.83 -25.86
N GLU A 33 32.79 -23.12 -26.83
CA GLU A 33 32.10 -22.10 -27.61
C GLU A 33 31.08 -21.32 -26.77
N ARG A 34 30.42 -21.97 -25.81
CA ARG A 34 29.45 -21.37 -24.87
C ARG A 34 30.09 -20.39 -23.88
N MET A 35 31.37 -20.51 -23.55
CA MET A 35 32.04 -19.60 -22.60
C MET A 35 31.83 -18.11 -22.89
N ARG A 36 31.63 -17.76 -24.15
CA ARG A 36 31.38 -16.37 -24.55
C ARG A 36 29.95 -15.93 -24.29
N LEU A 37 28.98 -16.82 -24.47
CA LEU A 37 27.57 -16.61 -24.11
C LEU A 37 27.45 -16.49 -22.57
N ASP A 38 28.12 -17.37 -21.83
CA ASP A 38 28.11 -17.35 -20.35
C ASP A 38 28.63 -16.03 -19.80
N ARG A 39 29.71 -15.48 -20.39
CA ARG A 39 30.21 -14.15 -20.00
C ARG A 39 29.19 -13.03 -20.26
N LEU A 40 28.44 -13.08 -21.36
CA LEU A 40 27.40 -12.11 -21.64
C LEU A 40 26.24 -12.23 -20.65
N ASN A 41 25.83 -13.45 -20.28
CA ASN A 41 24.81 -13.71 -19.28
C ASN A 41 25.27 -13.23 -17.89
N GLN A 42 26.51 -13.51 -17.50
CA GLN A 42 27.09 -13.01 -16.26
C GLN A 42 27.12 -11.46 -16.20
N GLN A 43 27.49 -10.79 -17.29
CA GLN A 43 27.47 -9.34 -17.37
C GLN A 43 26.03 -8.78 -17.25
N LYS A 44 25.07 -9.40 -17.93
CA LYS A 44 23.65 -9.05 -17.83
C LYS A 44 23.18 -9.20 -16.38
N GLN A 45 23.48 -10.31 -15.72
CA GLN A 45 23.09 -10.57 -14.33
C GLN A 45 23.68 -9.54 -13.36
N ILE A 46 24.94 -9.16 -13.52
CA ILE A 46 25.58 -8.10 -12.73
C ILE A 46 24.84 -6.76 -12.90
N LEU A 47 24.48 -6.40 -14.14
CA LEU A 47 23.72 -5.16 -14.39
C LEU A 47 22.31 -5.22 -13.80
N GLN A 48 21.64 -6.36 -13.85
CA GLN A 48 20.34 -6.56 -13.22
C GLN A 48 20.43 -6.36 -11.70
N TRP A 49 21.40 -6.96 -11.03
CA TRP A 49 21.61 -6.76 -9.59
C TRP A 49 21.97 -5.31 -9.23
N GLN A 50 22.81 -4.64 -10.05
CA GLN A 50 23.08 -3.21 -9.86
C GLN A 50 21.79 -2.37 -10.01
N GLN A 51 20.97 -2.70 -10.99
CA GLN A 51 19.69 -2.03 -11.22
C GLN A 51 18.74 -2.20 -10.04
N GLU A 52 18.63 -3.40 -9.50
CA GLU A 52 17.85 -3.70 -8.30
C GLU A 52 18.34 -2.91 -7.08
N ASP A 53 19.65 -2.85 -6.86
CA ASP A 53 20.23 -2.10 -5.75
C ASP A 53 19.96 -0.58 -5.87
N TYR A 54 20.08 0.00 -7.07
CA TYR A 54 19.71 1.40 -7.30
C TYR A 54 18.23 1.66 -7.12
N ARG A 55 17.36 0.74 -7.55
CA ARG A 55 15.90 0.83 -7.37
C ARG A 55 15.52 0.73 -5.90
N ALA A 56 16.17 -0.11 -5.13
CA ALA A 56 15.98 -0.19 -3.69
C ALA A 56 16.34 1.14 -2.99
N ILE A 57 17.44 1.79 -3.40
CA ILE A 57 17.81 3.13 -2.91
C ILE A 57 16.81 4.19 -3.39
N TYR A 58 16.34 4.12 -4.64
CA TYR A 58 15.30 5.01 -5.18
C TYR A 58 14.01 4.92 -4.35
N ALA A 59 13.55 3.71 -4.03
CA ALA A 59 12.37 3.49 -3.20
C ALA A 59 12.54 4.06 -1.78
N ALA A 60 13.72 3.86 -1.17
CA ALA A 60 14.04 4.43 0.14
C ALA A 60 14.07 5.96 0.12
N LEU A 61 14.67 6.58 -0.90
CA LEU A 61 14.67 8.03 -1.11
C LEU A 61 13.27 8.59 -1.34
N ARG A 62 12.42 7.88 -2.09
CA ARG A 62 11.02 8.27 -2.31
C ARG A 62 10.25 8.30 -0.99
N SER A 63 10.38 7.26 -0.17
CA SER A 63 9.76 7.23 1.16
C SER A 63 10.29 8.35 2.07
N PHE A 64 11.59 8.61 2.03
CA PHE A 64 12.20 9.72 2.76
C PHE A 64 11.70 11.09 2.26
N ARG A 65 11.53 11.28 0.95
CA ARG A 65 10.98 12.53 0.38
C ARG A 65 9.61 12.87 0.98
N ASP A 66 8.77 11.87 1.21
CA ASP A 66 7.44 12.09 1.78
C ASP A 66 7.53 12.56 3.25
N LYS A 67 8.51 12.08 4.02
CA LYS A 67 8.83 12.60 5.36
C LYS A 67 9.36 14.04 5.31
N VAL A 68 10.26 14.33 4.36
CA VAL A 68 10.79 15.68 4.13
C VAL A 68 9.66 16.64 3.71
N PHE A 69 8.71 16.18 2.90
CA PHE A 69 7.55 16.98 2.52
C PHE A 69 6.70 17.37 3.73
N ALA A 70 6.43 16.45 4.64
CA ALA A 70 5.71 16.75 5.89
C ALA A 70 6.45 17.81 6.71
N MET A 71 7.79 17.74 6.80
CA MET A 71 8.61 18.72 7.50
C MET A 71 8.66 20.11 6.82
N LYS A 72 8.36 20.19 5.52
CA LYS A 72 8.24 21.46 4.79
C LYS A 72 6.92 22.19 5.08
N LEU A 73 5.91 21.49 5.61
CA LEU A 73 4.60 22.07 5.88
C LEU A 73 4.57 22.77 7.24
N GLN A 74 4.13 24.03 7.27
CA GLN A 74 3.96 24.77 8.53
C GLN A 74 2.98 24.09 9.49
N ALA A 75 1.97 23.40 8.94
CA ALA A 75 0.98 22.69 9.75
C ALA A 75 1.60 21.65 10.69
N THR A 76 2.75 21.05 10.33
CA THR A 76 3.49 20.11 11.19
C THR A 76 3.96 20.76 12.49
N TYR A 77 4.34 22.03 12.45
CA TYR A 77 4.86 22.78 13.62
C TYR A 77 3.78 23.53 14.37
N LEU A 78 2.62 23.73 13.74
CA LEU A 78 1.47 24.41 14.34
C LEU A 78 0.49 23.41 14.97
N ALA A 79 0.95 22.19 15.22
CA ALA A 79 0.17 21.16 15.89
C ALA A 79 -0.31 21.67 17.27
N LYS A 80 -1.58 21.42 17.56
CA LYS A 80 -2.21 21.81 18.83
C LYS A 80 -2.86 20.59 19.45
N LYS A 81 -2.83 20.54 20.77
CA LYS A 81 -3.58 19.54 21.53
C LYS A 81 -4.73 20.22 22.26
N ALA A 82 -5.84 19.52 22.32
CA ALA A 82 -6.98 19.87 23.15
C ALA A 82 -7.18 18.77 24.20
N VAL A 83 -7.29 19.19 25.44
CA VAL A 83 -7.49 18.28 26.57
C VAL A 83 -8.78 18.66 27.27
N SER A 84 -9.63 17.68 27.57
CA SER A 84 -10.86 17.83 28.34
C SER A 84 -10.57 17.58 29.81
N SER A 85 -11.23 18.33 30.69
CA SER A 85 -11.25 18.02 32.15
C SER A 85 -11.99 16.71 32.44
N ASP A 86 -12.87 16.26 31.51
CA ASP A 86 -13.57 14.96 31.59
C ASP A 86 -13.84 14.46 30.15
N GLU A 87 -13.07 13.48 29.73
CA GLU A 87 -13.20 12.84 28.40
C GLU A 87 -14.40 11.89 28.27
N ALA A 88 -15.03 11.54 29.40
CA ALA A 88 -16.28 10.78 29.36
C ALA A 88 -17.46 11.66 28.92
N VAL A 89 -17.39 12.96 29.14
CA VAL A 89 -18.40 13.95 28.71
C VAL A 89 -18.11 14.45 27.31
N VAL A 90 -16.92 14.98 27.07
CA VAL A 90 -16.50 15.52 25.76
C VAL A 90 -15.07 15.12 25.45
N THR A 91 -14.87 14.53 24.27
CA THR A 91 -13.54 14.30 23.71
C THR A 91 -13.25 15.39 22.68
N PRO A 92 -12.26 16.27 22.91
CA PRO A 92 -11.87 17.30 21.98
C PRO A 92 -10.75 16.86 21.06
N THR A 93 -10.70 17.39 19.83
CA THR A 93 -9.56 17.29 18.92
C THR A 93 -9.27 18.69 18.38
N ALA A 94 -8.05 19.19 18.57
CA ALA A 94 -7.65 20.48 18.04
C ALA A 94 -7.27 20.35 16.57
N GLY A 95 -7.88 21.17 15.71
CA GLY A 95 -7.44 21.37 14.33
C GLY A 95 -6.34 22.42 14.23
N PRO A 96 -5.69 22.58 13.05
CA PRO A 96 -4.63 23.58 12.86
C PRO A 96 -5.08 25.03 13.14
N GLY A 97 -6.37 25.32 12.92
CA GLY A 97 -6.98 26.63 13.18
C GLY A 97 -7.46 26.85 14.60
N ALA A 98 -7.31 25.86 15.52
CA ALA A 98 -7.76 26.05 16.89
C ALA A 98 -6.97 27.15 17.59
N VAL A 99 -7.65 28.00 18.34
CA VAL A 99 -7.01 29.09 19.09
C VAL A 99 -6.63 28.56 20.47
N PRO A 100 -5.38 28.74 20.95
CA PRO A 100 -4.98 28.38 22.30
C PRO A 100 -5.82 29.14 23.35
N GLY A 101 -6.25 28.42 24.39
CA GLY A 101 -7.08 29.01 25.45
C GLY A 101 -7.83 27.95 26.22
N MET A 102 -8.66 28.39 27.17
CA MET A 102 -9.54 27.56 27.97
C MET A 102 -11.00 27.84 27.59
N TYR A 103 -11.75 26.80 27.29
CA TYR A 103 -13.14 26.88 26.83
C TYR A 103 -14.04 26.05 27.73
N ASN A 104 -15.04 26.69 28.31
CA ASN A 104 -16.05 25.97 29.10
C ASN A 104 -17.15 25.48 28.15
N ILE A 105 -17.44 24.19 28.21
CA ILE A 105 -18.45 23.54 27.41
C ILE A 105 -19.49 22.95 28.35
N ASN A 106 -20.76 23.24 28.11
CA ASN A 106 -21.86 22.57 28.82
C ASN A 106 -22.73 21.83 27.78
N VAL A 107 -22.77 20.52 27.86
CA VAL A 107 -23.63 19.67 27.03
C VAL A 107 -24.93 19.44 27.79
N ASN A 108 -26.02 20.06 27.31
CA ASN A 108 -27.35 19.96 27.93
C ASN A 108 -28.12 18.72 27.43
N GLN A 109 -27.90 18.36 26.15
CA GLN A 109 -28.59 17.28 25.48
C GLN A 109 -27.73 16.69 24.37
N LEU A 110 -27.80 15.38 24.17
CA LEU A 110 -27.17 14.70 23.04
C LEU A 110 -28.10 14.62 21.85
N ALA A 111 -27.56 14.67 20.66
CA ALA A 111 -28.28 14.32 19.45
C ALA A 111 -28.64 12.84 19.46
N LYS A 112 -29.91 12.55 19.15
CA LYS A 112 -30.40 11.17 19.02
C LYS A 112 -31.21 11.05 17.74
N GLY A 113 -31.09 9.91 17.09
CA GLY A 113 -32.03 9.50 16.05
C GLY A 113 -33.27 8.86 16.69
N VAL A 114 -34.14 8.38 15.83
CA VAL A 114 -35.29 7.57 16.24
C VAL A 114 -34.86 6.11 16.27
N PHE A 115 -35.19 5.43 17.36
CA PHE A 115 -35.18 3.98 17.43
C PHE A 115 -36.48 3.52 18.05
N LYS A 116 -37.27 2.77 17.30
CA LYS A 116 -38.54 2.18 17.72
C LYS A 116 -38.46 0.68 17.55
N ILE A 117 -38.87 -0.06 18.56
CA ILE A 117 -38.86 -1.53 18.56
C ILE A 117 -40.23 -2.00 19.07
N SER A 118 -40.68 -3.17 18.64
CA SER A 118 -41.88 -3.82 19.11
C SER A 118 -41.89 -3.89 20.64
N GLN A 119 -42.99 -3.42 21.27
CA GLN A 119 -43.13 -3.40 22.74
C GLN A 119 -43.27 -4.79 23.36
N SER A 120 -43.64 -5.79 22.56
CA SER A 120 -43.72 -7.21 22.96
C SER A 120 -43.43 -8.07 21.74
N ALA A 121 -43.09 -9.34 21.96
CA ALA A 121 -42.91 -10.28 20.89
C ALA A 121 -44.11 -10.29 19.94
N LEU A 122 -43.83 -10.31 18.67
CA LEU A 122 -44.81 -10.49 17.60
C LEU A 122 -45.15 -11.97 17.46
N GLU A 123 -46.16 -12.29 16.66
CA GLU A 123 -46.45 -13.66 16.29
C GLU A 123 -45.28 -14.30 15.55
N ASP A 124 -45.09 -15.60 15.75
CA ASP A 124 -44.02 -16.35 15.12
C ASP A 124 -44.10 -16.26 13.58
N GLU A 125 -43.01 -15.93 12.93
CA GLU A 125 -42.93 -15.80 11.47
C GLU A 125 -42.95 -17.15 10.74
N LYS A 126 -42.81 -18.28 11.46
CA LYS A 126 -42.85 -19.63 10.86
C LYS A 126 -44.16 -20.35 11.20
N SER A 127 -44.63 -21.08 10.21
CA SER A 127 -45.67 -22.09 10.38
C SER A 127 -45.10 -23.38 11.03
N GLY A 128 -45.97 -24.25 11.51
CA GLY A 128 -45.55 -25.51 12.12
C GLY A 128 -44.78 -26.46 11.18
N ASP A 129 -44.83 -26.23 9.87
CA ASP A 129 -44.06 -26.90 8.82
C ASP A 129 -42.72 -26.23 8.52
N GLY A 130 -42.39 -25.13 9.19
CA GLY A 130 -41.15 -24.35 8.99
C GLY A 130 -41.21 -23.33 7.84
N SER A 131 -42.32 -23.19 7.11
CA SER A 131 -42.50 -22.18 6.07
C SER A 131 -42.69 -20.78 6.66
N ILE A 132 -42.21 -19.74 5.95
CA ILE A 132 -42.38 -18.35 6.38
C ILE A 132 -43.85 -17.94 6.11
N LYS A 133 -44.51 -17.43 7.13
CA LYS A 133 -45.91 -16.96 7.05
C LYS A 133 -46.00 -15.65 6.24
N PRO A 134 -46.96 -15.52 5.33
CA PRO A 134 -47.40 -14.23 4.80
C PRO A 134 -47.92 -13.33 5.94
N LEU A 135 -47.90 -11.99 5.73
CA LEU A 135 -48.32 -10.99 6.72
C LEU A 135 -49.70 -11.25 7.29
N GLY A 136 -50.68 -11.65 6.43
CA GLY A 136 -52.05 -11.91 6.85
C GLY A 136 -52.23 -13.23 7.64
N MET A 137 -51.21 -14.12 7.66
CA MET A 137 -51.18 -15.32 8.52
C MET A 137 -50.39 -15.08 9.80
N GLN A 138 -49.40 -14.15 9.75
CA GLN A 138 -48.58 -13.81 10.93
C GLN A 138 -49.31 -12.81 11.84
N PHE A 139 -50.07 -11.89 11.25
CA PHE A 139 -50.73 -10.81 11.96
C PHE A 139 -52.25 -10.83 11.74
N ASP A 140 -53.02 -10.46 12.76
CA ASP A 140 -54.44 -10.11 12.57
C ASP A 140 -54.53 -8.73 11.95
N VAL A 141 -54.74 -8.71 10.63
CA VAL A 141 -54.89 -7.47 9.82
C VAL A 141 -56.33 -6.99 9.75
N SER A 142 -57.28 -7.58 10.47
CA SER A 142 -58.70 -7.21 10.43
C SER A 142 -58.97 -5.76 10.89
N ASN A 143 -58.13 -5.26 11.79
CA ASN A 143 -58.20 -3.90 12.32
C ASN A 143 -57.34 -2.91 11.53
N VAL A 144 -56.59 -3.35 10.49
CA VAL A 144 -55.78 -2.51 9.64
C VAL A 144 -56.60 -2.19 8.37
N PRO A 145 -56.92 -0.93 8.10
CA PRO A 145 -57.64 -0.57 6.87
C PRO A 145 -56.80 -0.94 5.64
N LEU A 146 -57.33 -1.77 4.76
CA LEU A 146 -56.71 -2.19 3.53
C LEU A 146 -57.26 -1.39 2.33
N GLU A 147 -56.38 -1.04 1.41
CA GLU A 147 -56.79 -0.40 0.14
C GLU A 147 -56.67 -1.42 -1.01
N ASN A 148 -57.82 -1.82 -1.56
CA ASN A 148 -57.91 -2.90 -2.56
C ASN A 148 -57.30 -4.23 -2.09
N GLY A 149 -57.50 -4.55 -0.78
CA GLY A 149 -56.94 -5.79 -0.19
C GLY A 149 -55.43 -5.73 0.11
N GLN A 150 -54.78 -4.59 -0.07
CA GLN A 150 -53.34 -4.40 0.14
C GLN A 150 -53.09 -3.48 1.34
N ILE A 151 -51.98 -3.71 2.02
CA ILE A 151 -51.41 -2.82 3.05
C ILE A 151 -50.68 -1.69 2.29
N LYS A 152 -51.18 -0.45 2.41
CA LYS A 152 -50.57 0.72 1.75
C LYS A 152 -50.29 1.83 2.74
N PHE A 153 -49.02 2.25 2.74
CA PHE A 153 -48.54 3.38 3.54
C PHE A 153 -47.35 4.06 2.86
N SER A 154 -46.95 5.21 3.32
CA SER A 154 -45.67 5.84 2.99
C SER A 154 -44.84 6.04 4.23
N ILE A 155 -43.54 5.91 4.10
CA ILE A 155 -42.55 6.28 5.13
C ILE A 155 -41.73 7.43 4.56
N ASN A 156 -41.70 8.57 5.27
CA ASN A 156 -41.01 9.78 4.83
C ASN A 156 -41.35 10.12 3.35
N ASP A 157 -42.62 10.13 3.04
CA ASP A 157 -43.23 10.40 1.73
C ASP A 157 -42.93 9.35 0.62
N LYS A 158 -42.21 8.29 0.90
CA LYS A 158 -41.99 7.17 -0.02
C LYS A 158 -43.09 6.13 0.11
N PRO A 159 -43.87 5.85 -0.95
CA PRO A 159 -44.97 4.89 -0.88
C PRO A 159 -44.48 3.43 -0.89
N PHE A 160 -45.19 2.60 -0.12
CA PHE A 160 -45.00 1.14 -0.04
C PHE A 160 -46.35 0.45 -0.20
N THR A 161 -46.32 -0.71 -0.83
CA THR A 161 -47.49 -1.57 -1.04
C THR A 161 -47.09 -3.02 -0.79
N PHE A 162 -47.89 -3.71 0.01
CA PHE A 162 -47.70 -5.11 0.34
C PHE A 162 -48.99 -5.90 0.20
N ASP A 163 -48.90 -7.10 -0.32
CA ASP A 163 -49.99 -8.07 -0.39
C ASP A 163 -49.91 -8.96 0.88
N PRO A 164 -50.88 -8.86 1.80
CA PRO A 164 -50.86 -9.65 3.03
C PRO A 164 -50.94 -11.17 2.80
N SER A 165 -51.34 -11.62 1.62
CA SER A 165 -51.42 -13.05 1.26
C SER A 165 -50.09 -13.62 0.75
N VAL A 166 -49.12 -12.76 0.36
CA VAL A 166 -47.87 -13.17 -0.29
C VAL A 166 -46.64 -12.58 0.43
N ASP A 167 -46.69 -11.26 0.73
CA ASP A 167 -45.53 -10.57 1.35
C ASP A 167 -45.36 -11.01 2.80
N THR A 168 -44.09 -11.12 3.24
CA THR A 168 -43.68 -11.53 4.59
C THR A 168 -43.07 -10.36 5.36
N ILE A 169 -42.86 -10.50 6.65
CA ILE A 169 -42.13 -9.49 7.45
C ILE A 169 -40.73 -9.19 6.88
N PHE A 170 -40.05 -10.18 6.33
CA PHE A 170 -38.75 -10.00 5.68
C PHE A 170 -38.86 -9.18 4.38
N THR A 171 -39.97 -9.32 3.64
CA THR A 171 -40.24 -8.48 2.46
C THR A 171 -40.45 -7.01 2.88
N VAL A 172 -41.11 -6.76 3.99
CA VAL A 172 -41.30 -5.39 4.54
C VAL A 172 -39.90 -4.80 4.87
N VAL A 173 -39.07 -5.52 5.61
CA VAL A 173 -37.70 -5.09 5.95
C VAL A 173 -36.90 -4.79 4.69
N SER A 174 -36.88 -5.71 3.74
CA SER A 174 -36.09 -5.58 2.51
C SER A 174 -36.51 -4.38 1.66
N LYS A 175 -37.83 -4.16 1.48
CA LYS A 175 -38.37 -3.03 0.70
C LYS A 175 -38.08 -1.69 1.35
N ILE A 176 -38.18 -1.58 2.70
CA ILE A 176 -37.88 -0.34 3.43
C ILE A 176 -36.38 -0.01 3.28
N ASN A 177 -35.50 -0.97 3.54
CA ASN A 177 -34.03 -0.76 3.49
C ASN A 177 -33.58 -0.41 2.06
N SER A 178 -34.17 -1.04 1.04
CA SER A 178 -33.82 -0.77 -0.36
C SER A 178 -34.28 0.62 -0.84
N ALA A 179 -35.20 1.26 -0.12
CA ALA A 179 -35.72 2.56 -0.50
C ALA A 179 -34.82 3.74 -0.17
N ASN A 180 -33.79 3.56 0.69
CA ASN A 180 -32.83 4.59 1.11
C ASN A 180 -33.47 5.91 1.55
N ILE A 181 -34.48 5.83 2.41
CA ILE A 181 -35.29 6.97 2.87
C ILE A 181 -34.81 7.57 4.21
N GLY A 182 -33.59 7.23 4.65
CA GLY A 182 -33.05 7.65 5.94
C GLY A 182 -33.63 6.87 7.13
N VAL A 183 -34.33 5.75 6.86
CA VAL A 183 -34.86 4.81 7.86
C VAL A 183 -34.50 3.40 7.45
N ASP A 184 -33.98 2.65 8.39
CA ASP A 184 -33.71 1.23 8.26
C ASP A 184 -34.69 0.43 9.14
N ALA A 185 -35.12 -0.71 8.61
CA ALA A 185 -35.97 -1.68 9.30
C ALA A 185 -35.16 -2.94 9.63
N GLY A 186 -35.52 -3.63 10.69
CA GLY A 186 -34.99 -4.95 11.00
C GLY A 186 -36.02 -5.81 11.73
N TYR A 187 -35.82 -7.13 11.66
CA TYR A 187 -36.60 -8.11 12.37
C TYR A 187 -35.67 -9.16 12.99
N ASP A 188 -35.79 -9.32 14.30
CA ASP A 188 -35.10 -10.37 15.05
C ASP A 188 -36.01 -11.59 15.18
N ALA A 189 -35.71 -12.65 14.46
CA ALA A 189 -36.50 -13.88 14.42
C ALA A 189 -36.37 -14.74 15.72
N ASN A 190 -35.37 -14.48 16.57
CA ASN A 190 -35.24 -15.22 17.84
C ASN A 190 -36.12 -14.62 18.93
N LEU A 191 -36.30 -13.29 18.89
CA LEU A 191 -37.07 -12.56 19.88
C LEU A 191 -38.45 -12.16 19.34
N ASN A 192 -38.69 -12.35 18.06
CA ASN A 192 -39.86 -11.91 17.30
C ASN A 192 -40.13 -10.40 17.47
N LEU A 193 -39.07 -9.58 17.26
CA LEU A 193 -39.15 -8.13 17.43
C LEU A 193 -38.85 -7.44 16.13
N PHE A 194 -39.72 -6.54 15.70
CA PHE A 194 -39.48 -5.63 14.57
C PHE A 194 -38.98 -4.30 15.11
N PHE A 195 -38.09 -3.65 14.39
CA PHE A 195 -37.59 -2.32 14.72
C PHE A 195 -37.43 -1.42 13.49
N LEU A 196 -37.59 -0.13 13.75
CA LEU A 196 -37.23 0.95 12.81
C LEU A 196 -36.22 1.87 13.47
N THR A 197 -35.21 2.25 12.71
CA THR A 197 -34.20 3.21 13.16
C THR A 197 -33.93 4.22 12.06
N THR A 198 -33.65 5.47 12.44
CA THR A 198 -33.14 6.45 11.49
C THR A 198 -31.63 6.26 11.30
N THR A 199 -31.16 6.46 10.07
CA THR A 199 -29.72 6.37 9.74
C THR A 199 -28.92 7.56 10.28
N ASN A 200 -29.59 8.67 10.54
CA ASN A 200 -29.02 9.90 11.06
C ASN A 200 -29.58 10.22 12.45
N THR A 201 -28.93 11.17 13.12
CA THR A 201 -29.40 11.77 14.39
C THR A 201 -29.92 13.19 14.14
N GLY A 202 -30.48 13.80 15.18
CA GLY A 202 -30.95 15.19 15.15
C GLY A 202 -32.43 15.33 14.85
N SER A 203 -32.93 16.52 14.96
CA SER A 203 -34.38 16.87 14.78
C SER A 203 -34.90 16.59 13.37
N GLN A 204 -34.03 16.54 12.39
CA GLN A 204 -34.42 16.19 11.01
C GLN A 204 -34.49 14.66 10.78
N ALA A 205 -33.94 13.89 11.69
CA ALA A 205 -34.06 12.44 11.65
C ALA A 205 -35.45 12.04 12.18
N LYS A 206 -36.36 11.72 11.30
CA LYS A 206 -37.75 11.39 11.61
C LYS A 206 -38.20 10.10 10.96
N ILE A 207 -39.18 9.46 11.61
CA ILE A 207 -40.01 8.43 11.01
C ILE A 207 -41.41 9.02 10.93
N GLU A 208 -41.91 9.22 9.73
CA GLU A 208 -43.25 9.72 9.48
C GLU A 208 -43.99 8.74 8.58
N ILE A 209 -45.06 8.13 9.09
CA ILE A 209 -45.81 7.09 8.38
C ILE A 209 -47.21 7.61 8.11
N LYS A 210 -47.60 7.68 6.86
CA LYS A 210 -48.90 8.16 6.37
C LYS A 210 -49.55 7.10 5.50
N GLY A 211 -50.86 7.19 5.38
CA GLY A 211 -51.65 6.36 4.46
C GLY A 211 -52.68 5.51 5.16
N THR A 212 -53.52 4.87 4.36
CA THR A 212 -54.69 4.11 4.83
C THR A 212 -54.34 3.04 5.85
N SER A 213 -53.22 2.37 5.63
CA SER A 213 -52.77 1.26 6.50
C SER A 213 -51.62 1.64 7.46
N ALA A 214 -51.48 2.93 7.81
CA ALA A 214 -50.41 3.37 8.75
C ALA A 214 -50.51 2.69 10.12
N SER A 215 -51.72 2.41 10.61
CA SER A 215 -51.96 1.71 11.86
C SER A 215 -51.31 0.33 11.96
N PHE A 216 -50.93 -0.30 10.83
CA PHE A 216 -50.19 -1.56 10.78
C PHE A 216 -48.94 -1.54 11.70
N PHE A 217 -48.27 -0.39 11.77
CA PHE A 217 -47.06 -0.25 12.60
C PHE A 217 -47.32 -0.26 14.11
N ASN A 218 -48.42 0.32 14.55
CA ASN A 218 -48.76 0.29 15.96
C ASN A 218 -49.60 -0.94 16.33
N GLU A 219 -50.54 -1.37 15.50
CA GLU A 219 -51.44 -2.49 15.77
C GLU A 219 -50.75 -3.84 15.60
N CYS A 220 -50.11 -4.07 14.47
CA CYS A 220 -49.49 -5.35 14.14
C CYS A 220 -48.01 -5.42 14.59
N LEU A 221 -47.21 -4.38 14.27
CA LEU A 221 -45.76 -4.36 14.59
C LEU A 221 -45.47 -3.81 16.01
N LYS A 222 -46.49 -3.28 16.72
CA LYS A 222 -46.44 -2.83 18.13
C LYS A 222 -45.33 -1.81 18.40
N LEU A 223 -45.06 -0.86 17.49
CA LEU A 223 -43.96 0.09 17.61
C LEU A 223 -44.22 1.28 18.54
N SER A 224 -45.47 1.55 18.91
CA SER A 224 -45.81 2.70 19.76
C SER A 224 -45.27 4.03 19.22
N LEU A 225 -45.58 4.31 17.96
CA LEU A 225 -45.36 5.61 17.34
C LEU A 225 -46.40 6.60 17.84
N ASN A 226 -46.04 7.89 17.93
CA ASN A 226 -47.00 8.94 18.20
C ASN A 226 -47.99 9.06 17.03
N GLU A 227 -49.24 9.44 17.30
CA GLU A 227 -50.26 9.60 16.29
C GLU A 227 -50.77 11.04 16.28
N ASP A 228 -50.81 11.65 15.10
CA ASP A 228 -51.57 12.86 14.86
C ASP A 228 -53.00 12.46 14.53
N THR A 229 -53.84 12.58 15.52
CA THR A 229 -55.26 12.18 15.44
C THR A 229 -56.08 12.97 14.41
N SER A 230 -55.55 14.08 13.93
CA SER A 230 -56.22 14.90 12.91
C SER A 230 -56.15 14.28 11.49
N ASN A 231 -55.11 13.49 11.21
CA ASN A 231 -54.86 12.91 9.89
C ASN A 231 -54.38 11.46 9.90
N GLY A 232 -54.29 10.83 11.08
CA GLY A 232 -53.83 9.44 11.23
C GLY A 232 -52.35 9.21 10.92
N THR A 233 -51.53 10.26 10.92
CA THR A 233 -50.07 10.14 10.69
C THR A 233 -49.37 9.64 11.93
N LEU A 234 -48.65 8.54 11.79
CA LEU A 234 -47.75 8.07 12.86
C LEU A 234 -46.38 8.72 12.71
N TYR A 235 -45.81 9.18 13.83
CA TYR A 235 -44.50 9.84 13.78
C TYR A 235 -43.62 9.57 15.01
N ALA A 236 -42.34 9.70 14.79
CA ALA A 236 -41.33 9.82 15.83
C ALA A 236 -40.20 10.73 15.31
N ASN A 237 -39.73 11.63 16.15
CA ASN A 237 -38.71 12.60 15.79
C ASN A 237 -37.45 12.36 16.63
N GLY A 238 -36.29 12.50 16.00
CA GLY A 238 -35.01 12.59 16.69
C GLY A 238 -34.86 13.96 17.38
N GLN A 239 -33.76 14.15 18.04
CA GLN A 239 -33.46 15.40 18.75
C GLN A 239 -32.03 15.85 18.47
N ASP A 240 -31.83 17.17 18.38
CA ASP A 240 -30.51 17.77 18.23
C ASP A 240 -29.73 17.74 19.54
N ALA A 241 -28.41 17.72 19.46
CA ALA A 241 -27.56 18.06 20.58
C ALA A 241 -27.79 19.55 20.93
N GLN A 242 -27.81 19.85 22.22
CA GLN A 242 -27.84 21.22 22.74
C GLN A 242 -26.64 21.45 23.68
N PHE A 243 -25.91 22.50 23.42
CA PHE A 243 -24.69 22.79 24.18
C PHE A 243 -24.42 24.29 24.26
N SER A 244 -23.45 24.66 25.10
CA SER A 244 -22.85 25.99 25.13
C SER A 244 -21.34 25.90 24.90
N PHE A 245 -20.76 26.95 24.34
CA PHE A 245 -19.31 27.09 24.12
C PHE A 245 -18.86 28.47 24.63
N GLY A 246 -18.17 28.54 25.76
CA GLY A 246 -17.92 29.78 26.45
C GLY A 246 -19.23 30.52 26.80
N ASP A 247 -19.34 31.75 26.40
CA ASP A 247 -20.52 32.60 26.63
C ASP A 247 -21.66 32.35 25.59
N ALA A 248 -21.38 31.63 24.50
CA ALA A 248 -22.37 31.30 23.51
C ALA A 248 -23.25 30.14 24.00
N THR A 249 -24.53 30.43 24.27
CA THR A 249 -25.51 29.47 24.79
C THR A 249 -26.56 29.11 23.74
N GLY A 250 -27.24 27.97 23.94
CA GLY A 250 -28.33 27.54 23.05
C GLY A 250 -27.86 27.08 21.66
N LEU A 251 -26.60 26.69 21.54
CA LEU A 251 -26.09 26.10 20.29
C LEU A 251 -26.69 24.73 20.08
N THR A 252 -27.02 24.40 18.83
CA THR A 252 -27.60 23.11 18.46
C THR A 252 -26.81 22.43 17.34
N SER A 253 -26.84 21.12 17.33
CA SER A 253 -26.26 20.31 16.24
C SER A 253 -27.06 19.04 16.01
N SER A 254 -27.25 18.67 14.78
CA SER A 254 -27.89 17.41 14.41
C SER A 254 -27.05 16.18 14.74
N THR A 255 -25.76 16.36 15.08
CA THR A 255 -24.85 15.27 15.44
C THR A 255 -24.16 15.53 16.77
N ASN A 256 -23.62 14.48 17.41
CA ASN A 256 -22.83 14.60 18.62
C ASN A 256 -21.35 14.99 18.37
N THR A 257 -20.99 15.28 17.10
CA THR A 257 -19.66 15.78 16.73
C THR A 257 -19.81 17.14 16.06
N VAL A 258 -19.21 18.16 16.64
CA VAL A 258 -19.28 19.53 16.16
C VAL A 258 -17.88 20.15 16.10
N THR A 259 -17.68 21.08 15.17
CA THR A 259 -16.44 21.86 15.12
C THR A 259 -16.73 23.32 15.41
N VAL A 260 -16.14 23.82 16.50
CA VAL A 260 -16.28 25.22 16.92
C VAL A 260 -14.89 25.79 17.17
N ALA A 261 -14.60 26.99 16.67
CA ALA A 261 -13.31 27.67 16.80
C ALA A 261 -12.08 26.81 16.41
N GLY A 262 -12.26 25.91 15.42
CA GLY A 262 -11.22 24.98 14.99
C GLY A 262 -11.01 23.75 15.92
N ILE A 263 -11.85 23.58 16.92
CA ILE A 263 -11.85 22.44 17.85
C ILE A 263 -13.01 21.54 17.47
N THR A 264 -12.75 20.28 17.16
CA THR A 264 -13.78 19.26 16.99
C THR A 264 -14.09 18.65 18.35
N LEU A 265 -15.34 18.75 18.75
CA LEU A 265 -15.88 18.26 20.02
C LEU A 265 -16.77 17.05 19.74
N THR A 266 -16.50 15.93 20.39
CA THR A 266 -17.38 14.74 20.35
C THR A 266 -18.06 14.59 21.69
N PHE A 267 -19.37 14.83 21.75
CA PHE A 267 -20.19 14.71 22.94
C PHE A 267 -20.54 13.24 23.20
N LYS A 268 -20.26 12.76 24.40
CA LYS A 268 -20.53 11.39 24.83
C LYS A 268 -21.60 11.33 25.89
N GLN A 269 -21.62 12.32 26.81
CA GLN A 269 -22.58 12.45 27.90
C GLN A 269 -22.96 13.91 28.11
N VAL A 270 -24.05 14.13 28.79
CA VAL A 270 -24.45 15.45 29.31
C VAL A 270 -23.56 15.82 30.49
N GLY A 271 -23.16 17.11 30.56
CA GLY A 271 -22.27 17.56 31.63
C GLY A 271 -21.50 18.82 31.23
N THR A 272 -20.76 19.37 32.19
CA THR A 272 -19.93 20.57 32.01
C THR A 272 -18.45 20.20 32.08
N VAL A 273 -17.68 20.61 31.11
CA VAL A 273 -16.23 20.38 31.03
C VAL A 273 -15.49 21.65 30.63
N THR A 274 -14.22 21.71 30.99
CA THR A 274 -13.28 22.73 30.48
C THR A 274 -12.35 22.08 29.48
N ILE A 275 -12.30 22.64 28.28
CA ILE A 275 -11.35 22.23 27.22
C ILE A 275 -10.18 23.19 27.24
N THR A 276 -8.96 22.67 27.39
CA THR A 276 -7.71 23.45 27.28
C THR A 276 -7.04 23.15 25.96
N VAL A 277 -6.87 24.18 25.13
CA VAL A 277 -6.13 24.10 23.86
C VAL A 277 -4.74 24.72 24.05
N SER A 278 -3.71 23.98 23.73
CA SER A 278 -2.32 24.43 23.82
C SER A 278 -1.50 23.93 22.60
N PRO A 279 -0.33 24.54 22.31
CA PRO A 279 0.61 23.96 21.34
C PRO A 279 0.97 22.52 21.72
N ASP A 280 1.03 21.64 20.73
CA ASP A 280 1.44 20.26 20.92
C ASP A 280 2.93 20.08 20.60
N THR A 281 3.77 20.46 21.55
CA THR A 281 5.23 20.34 21.40
C THR A 281 5.69 18.88 21.27
N ASP A 282 4.93 17.93 21.83
CA ASP A 282 5.27 16.50 21.75
C ASP A 282 4.99 15.97 20.33
N ALA A 283 3.90 16.38 19.69
CA ALA A 283 3.63 16.02 18.31
C ALA A 283 4.69 16.58 17.36
N VAL A 284 5.11 17.83 17.54
CA VAL A 284 6.19 18.45 16.75
C VAL A 284 7.52 17.74 17.00
N PHE A 285 7.85 17.44 18.26
CA PHE A 285 9.05 16.68 18.61
C PHE A 285 9.08 15.32 17.91
N ASN A 286 7.97 14.57 17.98
CA ASN A 286 7.86 13.26 17.34
C ASN A 286 7.99 13.35 15.83
N ALA A 287 7.41 14.36 15.17
CA ALA A 287 7.57 14.57 13.74
C ALA A 287 9.04 14.85 13.34
N ILE A 288 9.75 15.66 14.12
CA ILE A 288 11.19 15.92 13.92
C ILE A 288 12.00 14.64 14.17
N LYS A 289 11.67 13.88 15.20
CA LYS A 289 12.33 12.61 15.51
C LYS A 289 12.15 11.59 14.38
N ASP A 290 10.93 11.39 13.89
CA ASP A 290 10.62 10.51 12.77
C ASP A 290 11.38 10.90 11.50
N PHE A 291 11.54 12.19 11.26
CA PHE A 291 12.33 12.71 10.15
C PHE A 291 13.82 12.38 10.31
N VAL A 292 14.40 12.59 11.50
CA VAL A 292 15.81 12.28 11.79
C VAL A 292 16.06 10.78 11.71
N ASP A 293 15.16 9.95 12.23
CA ASP A 293 15.25 8.49 12.16
C ASP A 293 15.21 8.03 10.69
N ALA A 294 14.28 8.55 9.89
CA ALA A 294 14.19 8.23 8.45
C ALA A 294 15.44 8.68 7.66
N TYR A 295 16.02 9.85 8.01
CA TYR A 295 17.30 10.30 7.46
C TYR A 295 18.43 9.31 7.81
N ASN A 296 18.55 8.91 9.06
CA ASN A 296 19.58 7.99 9.54
C ASN A 296 19.46 6.61 8.89
N ASP A 297 18.25 6.10 8.69
CA ASP A 297 17.99 4.85 8.00
C ASP A 297 18.44 4.91 6.54
N LEU A 298 18.11 6.00 5.85
CA LEU A 298 18.52 6.22 4.46
C LEU A 298 20.05 6.30 4.34
N ILE A 299 20.70 7.12 5.20
CA ILE A 299 22.17 7.26 5.26
C ILE A 299 22.83 5.89 5.51
N SER A 300 22.26 5.11 6.43
CA SER A 300 22.78 3.77 6.77
C SER A 300 22.67 2.82 5.59
N LYS A 301 21.53 2.78 4.88
CA LYS A 301 21.32 1.94 3.68
C LYS A 301 22.29 2.28 2.55
N ILE A 302 22.46 3.58 2.25
CA ILE A 302 23.38 4.00 1.19
C ILE A 302 24.85 3.71 1.59
N ASN A 303 25.24 4.02 2.84
CA ASN A 303 26.59 3.71 3.33
C ASN A 303 26.89 2.20 3.33
N ALA A 304 25.93 1.35 3.68
CA ALA A 304 26.07 -0.09 3.62
C ALA A 304 26.44 -0.54 2.20
N LYS A 305 25.72 -0.06 1.17
CA LYS A 305 26.02 -0.39 -0.23
C LYS A 305 27.37 0.17 -0.71
N LEU A 306 27.75 1.36 -0.26
CA LEU A 306 29.03 1.96 -0.61
C LEU A 306 30.25 1.26 0.00
N THR A 307 30.08 0.56 1.11
CA THR A 307 31.17 -0.08 1.86
C THR A 307 31.10 -1.60 1.87
N GLU A 308 30.11 -2.16 1.24
CA GLU A 308 29.95 -3.60 1.09
C GLU A 308 31.17 -4.19 0.37
N PRO A 309 31.82 -5.26 0.93
CA PRO A 309 33.01 -5.82 0.33
C PRO A 309 32.74 -6.43 -1.04
N ARG A 310 33.61 -6.17 -2.02
CA ARG A 310 33.51 -6.75 -3.36
C ARG A 310 34.36 -8.00 -3.51
N TYR A 311 33.72 -9.13 -3.79
CA TYR A 311 34.35 -10.41 -4.07
C TYR A 311 34.48 -10.61 -5.59
N ARG A 312 35.61 -10.19 -6.19
CA ARG A 312 35.80 -10.17 -7.64
C ARG A 312 35.92 -11.55 -8.27
N ASP A 313 36.34 -12.54 -7.50
CA ASP A 313 36.48 -13.92 -7.96
C ASP A 313 35.15 -14.68 -8.02
N TYR A 314 34.09 -14.12 -7.44
CA TYR A 314 32.75 -14.67 -7.48
C TYR A 314 31.95 -13.95 -8.58
N LEU A 315 31.83 -14.63 -9.72
CA LEU A 315 30.94 -14.20 -10.81
C LEU A 315 29.56 -14.84 -10.65
N PRO A 316 28.50 -14.27 -11.28
CA PRO A 316 27.23 -14.98 -11.37
C PRO A 316 27.43 -16.39 -11.92
N LEU A 317 26.75 -17.37 -11.34
CA LEU A 317 26.87 -18.77 -11.76
C LEU A 317 26.34 -18.95 -13.19
N THR A 318 27.03 -19.79 -13.97
CA THR A 318 26.48 -20.32 -15.22
C THR A 318 25.47 -21.44 -14.91
N ASP A 319 24.61 -21.78 -15.88
CA ASP A 319 23.63 -22.86 -15.70
C ASP A 319 24.30 -24.19 -15.36
N GLU A 320 25.42 -24.49 -16.03
CA GLU A 320 26.21 -25.70 -15.75
C GLU A 320 26.81 -25.72 -14.34
N GLN A 321 27.24 -24.55 -13.83
CA GLN A 321 27.76 -24.44 -12.45
C GLN A 321 26.63 -24.58 -11.42
N ARG A 322 25.41 -24.11 -11.72
CA ARG A 322 24.24 -24.28 -10.86
C ARG A 322 23.86 -25.75 -10.70
N GLU A 323 23.88 -26.51 -11.79
CA GLU A 323 23.59 -27.95 -11.75
C GLU A 323 24.56 -28.76 -10.88
N GLN A 324 25.78 -28.25 -10.65
CA GLN A 324 26.80 -28.93 -9.86
C GLN A 324 26.78 -28.54 -8.37
N LEU A 325 26.00 -27.54 -7.99
CA LEU A 325 25.94 -27.02 -6.62
C LEU A 325 24.61 -27.41 -5.96
N SER A 326 24.61 -27.51 -4.65
CA SER A 326 23.38 -27.56 -3.88
C SER A 326 22.78 -26.16 -3.75
N ASP A 327 21.46 -26.06 -3.51
CA ASP A 327 20.74 -24.79 -3.32
C ASP A 327 21.42 -23.89 -2.27
N GLU A 328 21.95 -24.47 -1.21
CA GLU A 328 22.65 -23.72 -0.16
C GLU A 328 24.00 -23.17 -0.64
N GLN A 329 24.73 -23.93 -1.45
CA GLN A 329 26.01 -23.51 -2.03
C GLN A 329 25.79 -22.43 -3.09
N GLU A 330 24.78 -22.60 -3.96
CA GLU A 330 24.37 -21.62 -4.95
C GLU A 330 24.04 -20.27 -4.26
N LYS A 331 23.19 -20.30 -3.23
CA LYS A 331 22.82 -19.09 -2.49
C LYS A 331 24.03 -18.39 -1.88
N LYS A 332 24.92 -19.10 -1.22
CA LYS A 332 26.13 -18.53 -0.63
C LYS A 332 27.10 -17.96 -1.67
N TRP A 333 27.15 -18.59 -2.85
CA TRP A 333 27.96 -18.09 -3.96
C TRP A 333 27.36 -16.80 -4.53
N GLU A 334 26.07 -16.78 -4.80
CA GLU A 334 25.38 -15.61 -5.35
C GLU A 334 25.37 -14.42 -4.38
N GLU A 335 25.25 -14.65 -3.08
CA GLU A 335 25.42 -13.60 -2.07
C GLU A 335 26.78 -12.91 -2.20
N LYS A 336 27.87 -13.66 -2.41
CA LYS A 336 29.20 -13.10 -2.64
C LYS A 336 29.32 -12.44 -4.01
N ALA A 337 28.76 -13.04 -5.05
CA ALA A 337 28.79 -12.48 -6.41
C ALA A 337 28.04 -11.15 -6.51
N ARG A 338 26.95 -11.00 -5.77
CA ARG A 338 26.13 -9.78 -5.67
C ARG A 338 26.74 -8.72 -4.75
N SER A 339 27.55 -9.12 -3.77
CA SER A 339 28.13 -8.21 -2.77
C SER A 339 29.03 -7.16 -3.41
N GLY A 340 28.88 -5.90 -2.93
CA GLY A 340 29.77 -4.78 -3.28
C GLY A 340 29.67 -4.30 -4.72
N LEU A 341 28.56 -4.55 -5.44
CA LEU A 341 28.35 -4.07 -6.81
C LEU A 341 28.29 -2.54 -6.93
N LEU A 342 27.93 -1.85 -5.83
CA LEU A 342 27.91 -0.39 -5.72
C LEU A 342 29.01 0.14 -4.79
N GLN A 343 30.04 -0.67 -4.49
CA GLN A 343 31.17 -0.24 -3.67
C GLN A 343 31.87 0.98 -4.29
N GLY A 344 31.95 2.07 -3.52
CA GLY A 344 32.60 3.30 -3.97
C GLY A 344 31.87 4.05 -5.09
N ASP A 345 30.57 3.79 -5.31
CA ASP A 345 29.79 4.45 -6.36
C ASP A 345 29.76 5.97 -6.18
N LEU A 346 30.17 6.72 -7.21
CA LEU A 346 30.30 8.18 -7.16
C LEU A 346 28.97 8.90 -7.09
N LEU A 347 27.90 8.35 -7.71
CA LEU A 347 26.58 8.94 -7.66
C LEU A 347 26.04 8.88 -6.23
N LEU A 348 26.13 7.73 -5.58
CA LEU A 348 25.67 7.55 -4.20
C LEU A 348 26.52 8.38 -3.20
N GLN A 349 27.83 8.48 -3.41
CA GLN A 349 28.68 9.36 -2.60
C GLN A 349 28.28 10.84 -2.74
N GLY A 350 27.98 11.27 -3.98
CA GLY A 350 27.49 12.63 -4.26
C GLY A 350 26.18 12.94 -3.55
N ILE A 351 25.25 11.98 -3.56
CA ILE A 351 23.96 12.09 -2.85
C ILE A 351 24.18 12.28 -1.35
N LEU A 352 25.00 11.41 -0.71
CA LEU A 352 25.29 11.55 0.70
C LEU A 352 25.97 12.86 1.06
N SER A 353 26.92 13.30 0.24
CA SER A 353 27.64 14.56 0.48
C SER A 353 26.71 15.76 0.42
N LYS A 354 25.79 15.78 -0.56
CA LYS A 354 24.80 16.83 -0.71
C LYS A 354 23.81 16.87 0.45
N MET A 355 23.27 15.71 0.83
CA MET A 355 22.35 15.61 1.97
C MET A 355 23.00 16.09 3.27
N ARG A 356 24.24 15.68 3.55
CA ARG A 356 24.99 16.14 4.72
C ARG A 356 25.24 17.63 4.70
N ALA A 357 25.62 18.18 3.56
CA ALA A 357 25.84 19.62 3.41
C ALA A 357 24.55 20.40 3.72
N THR A 358 23.40 19.94 3.25
CA THR A 358 22.10 20.56 3.52
C THR A 358 21.74 20.48 5.00
N MET A 359 21.99 19.35 5.67
CA MET A 359 21.68 19.17 7.10
C MET A 359 22.58 19.98 8.04
N SER A 360 23.80 20.32 7.62
CA SER A 360 24.74 21.14 8.41
C SER A 360 24.75 22.61 8.00
N ALA A 361 23.92 23.01 7.05
CA ALA A 361 23.95 24.37 6.51
C ALA A 361 23.22 25.36 7.42
N VAL A 362 23.75 26.57 7.45
CA VAL A 362 23.09 27.74 8.06
C VAL A 362 21.93 28.22 7.16
N VAL A 363 20.82 28.64 7.76
CA VAL A 363 19.69 29.27 7.08
C VAL A 363 19.77 30.78 7.37
N PRO A 364 20.33 31.58 6.45
CA PRO A 364 20.50 33.02 6.67
C PRO A 364 19.16 33.75 6.65
N GLY A 365 19.13 34.89 7.32
CA GLY A 365 17.96 35.79 7.30
C GLY A 365 16.83 35.39 8.26
N LEU A 366 17.04 34.40 9.12
CA LEU A 366 16.13 34.12 10.22
C LEU A 366 16.30 35.20 11.32
N SER A 367 15.21 35.86 11.68
CA SER A 367 15.18 36.86 12.75
C SER A 367 15.26 36.29 14.16
N GLY A 368 15.38 34.95 14.27
CA GLY A 368 15.37 34.22 15.52
C GLY A 368 16.76 33.79 16.00
N LYS A 369 16.76 32.97 17.07
CA LYS A 369 17.95 32.46 17.74
C LYS A 369 18.51 31.22 17.05
N TYR A 370 17.74 30.57 16.16
CA TYR A 370 18.03 29.29 15.57
C TYR A 370 18.23 29.42 14.06
N ASP A 371 19.48 29.29 13.59
CA ASP A 371 19.81 29.31 12.17
C ASP A 371 20.45 28.02 11.68
N THR A 372 20.75 27.09 12.60
CA THR A 372 21.24 25.73 12.32
C THR A 372 20.46 24.67 13.09
N LEU A 373 20.55 23.41 12.64
CA LEU A 373 20.00 22.26 13.39
C LEU A 373 20.67 22.08 14.76
N ALA A 374 21.95 22.42 14.88
CA ALA A 374 22.70 22.30 16.12
C ALA A 374 22.16 23.23 17.23
N ASP A 375 21.60 24.38 16.86
CA ASP A 375 21.01 25.31 17.81
C ASP A 375 19.78 24.76 18.50
N ILE A 376 19.03 23.90 17.82
CA ILE A 376 17.86 23.22 18.35
C ILE A 376 18.17 21.81 18.90
N GLY A 377 19.46 21.44 19.03
CA GLY A 377 19.87 20.16 19.61
C GLY A 377 19.93 18.99 18.64
N ILE A 378 19.93 19.22 17.31
CA ILE A 378 20.15 18.17 16.33
C ILE A 378 21.56 18.30 15.79
N THR A 379 22.43 17.32 16.13
CA THR A 379 23.85 17.36 15.82
C THR A 379 24.29 16.12 15.04
N THR A 380 25.40 16.23 14.30
CA THR A 380 26.03 15.08 13.67
C THR A 380 26.92 14.34 14.66
N GLY A 381 26.95 13.02 14.54
CA GLY A 381 27.87 12.19 15.30
C GLY A 381 29.33 12.27 14.81
N SER A 382 30.15 11.32 15.24
CA SER A 382 31.56 11.21 14.85
C SER A 382 31.72 10.97 13.33
N TYR A 383 32.91 11.26 12.79
CA TYR A 383 33.24 10.97 11.38
C TYR A 383 33.01 9.50 11.00
N ALA A 384 33.25 8.56 11.92
CA ALA A 384 33.02 7.14 11.71
C ALA A 384 31.55 6.78 11.48
N GLU A 385 30.62 7.58 12.00
CA GLU A 385 29.16 7.39 11.85
C GLU A 385 28.61 7.96 10.54
N ARG A 386 29.50 8.54 9.73
CA ARG A 386 29.23 8.89 8.34
C ARG A 386 28.03 9.80 8.13
N GLY A 387 27.82 10.74 9.06
CA GLY A 387 26.82 11.80 8.95
C GLY A 387 25.46 11.44 9.51
N LYS A 388 25.35 10.46 10.40
CA LYS A 388 24.16 10.24 11.24
C LYS A 388 23.89 11.45 12.11
N LEU A 389 22.61 11.70 12.35
CA LEU A 389 22.11 12.78 13.21
C LEU A 389 21.65 12.23 14.56
N TYR A 390 21.85 13.01 15.60
CA TYR A 390 21.44 12.72 16.96
C TYR A 390 20.62 13.87 17.50
N ILE A 391 19.59 13.57 18.28
CA ILE A 391 18.69 14.53 18.91
C ILE A 391 19.02 14.60 20.40
N ASP A 392 19.33 15.78 20.89
CA ASP A 392 19.23 16.12 22.29
C ASP A 392 17.78 16.49 22.60
N GLU A 393 17.05 15.54 23.20
CA GLU A 393 15.62 15.68 23.48
C GLU A 393 15.32 16.89 24.37
N ALA A 394 16.14 17.12 25.42
CA ALA A 394 15.93 18.23 26.34
C ALA A 394 16.08 19.57 25.61
N LYS A 395 17.13 19.72 24.80
CA LYS A 395 17.41 20.94 24.06
C LYS A 395 16.36 21.20 22.97
N LEU A 396 15.91 20.15 22.27
CA LEU A 396 14.88 20.29 21.24
C LEU A 396 13.52 20.66 21.85
N LYS A 397 13.11 20.04 22.94
CA LYS A 397 11.87 20.41 23.65
C LYS A 397 11.93 21.82 24.23
N GLU A 398 13.08 22.21 24.74
CA GLU A 398 13.30 23.60 25.19
C GLU A 398 13.15 24.60 24.04
N ALA A 399 13.75 24.31 22.87
CA ALA A 399 13.64 25.19 21.70
C ALA A 399 12.18 25.30 21.22
N LEU A 400 11.45 24.18 21.14
CA LEU A 400 10.03 24.14 20.77
C LEU A 400 9.12 24.89 21.77
N ALA A 401 9.47 24.90 23.06
CA ALA A 401 8.71 25.61 24.07
C ALA A 401 8.99 27.12 24.09
N LYS A 402 10.25 27.53 23.82
CA LYS A 402 10.67 28.94 23.86
C LYS A 402 10.35 29.72 22.58
N ASP A 403 10.61 29.11 21.42
CA ASP A 403 10.42 29.76 20.11
C ASP A 403 10.00 28.73 19.06
N PRO A 404 8.74 28.21 19.11
CA PRO A 404 8.23 27.27 18.13
C PRO A 404 8.21 27.83 16.70
N GLU A 405 8.06 29.16 16.55
CA GLU A 405 8.05 29.82 15.24
C GLU A 405 9.47 29.88 14.63
N GLY A 406 10.50 30.12 15.43
CA GLY A 406 11.89 30.06 15.00
C GLY A 406 12.27 28.67 14.54
N VAL A 407 11.89 27.64 15.31
CA VAL A 407 12.09 26.22 14.89
C VAL A 407 11.33 25.93 13.59
N MET A 408 10.08 26.36 13.47
CA MET A 408 9.31 26.18 12.24
C MET A 408 10.00 26.82 11.03
N LYS A 409 10.44 28.10 11.16
CA LYS A 409 11.11 28.83 10.09
C LYS A 409 12.42 28.18 9.64
N LEU A 410 13.20 27.63 10.58
CA LEU A 410 14.44 26.89 10.27
C LEU A 410 14.21 25.77 9.23
N PHE A 411 13.09 25.08 9.30
CA PHE A 411 12.75 24.02 8.36
C PHE A 411 11.97 24.52 7.14
N THR A 412 11.02 25.43 7.32
CA THR A 412 9.97 25.74 6.34
C THR A 412 10.17 27.05 5.58
N GLN A 413 11.19 27.85 5.91
CA GLN A 413 11.39 29.17 5.28
C GLN A 413 11.34 29.04 3.75
N SER A 414 10.49 29.86 3.12
CA SER A 414 10.42 30.02 1.67
C SER A 414 11.23 31.22 1.24
N ALA A 415 12.10 31.07 0.27
CA ALA A 415 12.93 32.14 -0.28
C ALA A 415 13.18 31.92 -1.78
N ALA A 416 13.62 33.02 -2.45
CA ALA A 416 13.94 32.97 -3.88
C ALA A 416 15.23 32.18 -4.16
N THR A 417 16.23 32.32 -3.30
CA THR A 417 17.51 31.61 -3.46
C THR A 417 17.53 30.31 -2.66
N TYR A 418 18.23 29.31 -3.18
CA TYR A 418 18.38 28.01 -2.49
C TYR A 418 18.98 28.16 -1.09
N ALA A 419 19.99 29.03 -0.93
CA ALA A 419 20.70 29.21 0.34
C ALA A 419 19.85 29.81 1.46
N GLU A 420 18.81 30.59 1.13
CA GLU A 420 17.90 31.21 2.09
C GLU A 420 16.70 30.36 2.45
N LYS A 421 16.46 29.24 1.69
CA LYS A 421 15.37 28.33 1.99
C LYS A 421 15.63 27.57 3.29
N GLY A 422 14.59 27.23 4.00
CA GLY A 422 14.65 26.36 5.17
C GLY A 422 15.17 24.96 4.83
N ILE A 423 15.70 24.27 5.83
CA ILE A 423 16.39 22.98 5.65
C ILE A 423 15.52 21.94 4.96
N ALA A 424 14.24 21.80 5.35
CA ALA A 424 13.33 20.86 4.71
C ALA A 424 13.00 21.23 3.25
N ALA A 425 12.92 22.54 2.96
CA ALA A 425 12.67 23.00 1.59
C ALA A 425 13.87 22.70 0.66
N ARG A 426 15.11 22.96 1.13
CA ARG A 426 16.34 22.60 0.41
C ARG A 426 16.47 21.09 0.22
N LEU A 427 16.27 20.35 1.30
CA LEU A 427 16.40 18.89 1.27
C LEU A 427 15.36 18.25 0.34
N TYR A 428 14.14 18.78 0.28
CA TYR A 428 13.12 18.32 -0.67
C TYR A 428 13.58 18.46 -2.13
N GLU A 429 14.16 19.63 -2.49
CA GLU A 429 14.71 19.87 -3.83
C GLU A 429 15.90 18.95 -4.14
N ASP A 430 16.78 18.71 -3.16
CA ASP A 430 17.93 17.83 -3.29
C ASP A 430 17.50 16.39 -3.52
N VAL A 431 16.54 15.89 -2.74
CA VAL A 431 16.00 14.54 -2.87
C VAL A 431 15.25 14.37 -4.19
N ASP A 432 14.44 15.36 -4.60
CA ASP A 432 13.73 15.31 -5.88
C ASP A 432 14.69 15.28 -7.08
N GLY A 433 15.74 16.11 -7.05
CA GLY A 433 16.82 16.08 -8.04
C GLY A 433 17.55 14.72 -8.07
N THR A 434 17.80 14.15 -6.90
CA THR A 434 18.43 12.84 -6.74
C THR A 434 17.57 11.71 -7.30
N LEU A 435 16.27 11.72 -7.02
CA LEU A 435 15.32 10.76 -7.57
C LEU A 435 15.31 10.77 -9.10
N LYS A 436 15.37 11.95 -9.71
CA LYS A 436 15.49 12.09 -11.18
C LYS A 436 16.78 11.47 -11.73
N MET A 437 17.91 11.67 -11.04
CA MET A 437 19.19 11.08 -11.45
C MET A 437 19.19 9.54 -11.32
N LEU A 438 18.66 9.00 -10.22
CA LEU A 438 18.56 7.55 -10.03
C LEU A 438 17.58 6.91 -11.01
N TYR A 439 16.45 7.58 -11.29
CA TYR A 439 15.51 7.13 -12.31
C TYR A 439 16.16 7.06 -13.71
N ALA A 440 16.91 8.08 -14.09
CA ALA A 440 17.67 8.08 -15.35
C ALA A 440 18.73 6.97 -15.41
N LYS A 441 19.33 6.60 -14.25
CA LYS A 441 20.34 5.55 -14.14
C LYS A 441 19.74 4.14 -14.22
N ALA A 442 18.68 3.85 -13.46
CA ALA A 442 18.18 2.48 -13.21
C ALA A 442 16.68 2.28 -13.45
N GLY A 443 15.92 3.34 -13.75
CA GLY A 443 14.47 3.28 -13.81
C GLY A 443 13.81 3.16 -12.43
N SER A 444 12.53 2.80 -12.41
CA SER A 444 11.81 2.46 -11.17
C SER A 444 10.92 1.25 -11.39
N ASP A 445 10.60 0.54 -10.30
CA ASP A 445 9.71 -0.63 -10.33
C ASP A 445 8.23 -0.26 -10.57
N THR A 446 7.88 1.03 -10.38
CA THR A 446 6.52 1.55 -10.55
C THR A 446 6.27 2.15 -11.93
N SER A 447 7.19 1.98 -12.89
CA SER A 447 7.01 2.47 -14.25
C SER A 447 5.96 1.63 -14.98
N PHE A 448 4.91 2.26 -15.49
CA PHE A 448 3.91 1.63 -16.38
C PHE A 448 4.46 1.38 -17.80
N SER A 449 5.68 1.78 -18.09
CA SER A 449 6.31 1.55 -19.38
C SER A 449 6.82 0.11 -19.50
N THR A 450 6.45 -0.55 -20.58
CA THR A 450 6.94 -1.89 -20.93
C THR A 450 8.42 -1.88 -21.36
N VAL A 451 8.98 -0.70 -21.65
CA VAL A 451 10.36 -0.53 -22.07
C VAL A 451 11.12 0.30 -21.04
N ASP A 452 12.20 -0.27 -20.51
CA ASP A 452 13.09 0.43 -19.58
C ASP A 452 14.12 1.28 -20.34
N ASN A 453 13.86 2.58 -20.39
CA ASN A 453 14.72 3.57 -21.05
C ASN A 453 15.85 4.12 -20.14
N SER A 454 16.06 3.57 -18.95
CA SER A 454 17.17 3.95 -18.08
C SER A 454 18.54 3.59 -18.70
N ALA A 455 19.61 4.16 -18.20
CA ALA A 455 20.96 3.85 -18.70
C ALA A 455 21.28 2.36 -18.58
N ILE A 456 20.99 1.74 -17.43
CA ILE A 456 21.20 0.30 -17.21
C ILE A 456 20.21 -0.51 -18.05
N GLY A 457 18.94 -0.11 -18.15
CA GLY A 457 17.94 -0.79 -18.98
C GLY A 457 18.34 -0.89 -20.44
N ARG A 458 18.85 0.20 -21.03
CA ARG A 458 19.39 0.19 -22.40
C ARG A 458 20.60 -0.73 -22.57
N GLU A 459 21.48 -0.80 -21.57
CA GLU A 459 22.64 -1.70 -21.63
C GLU A 459 22.21 -3.17 -21.54
N ILE A 460 21.24 -3.49 -20.68
CA ILE A 460 20.64 -4.83 -20.62
C ILE A 460 19.98 -5.20 -21.96
N ALA A 461 19.27 -4.26 -22.60
CA ALA A 461 18.66 -4.50 -23.91
C ALA A 461 19.72 -4.84 -24.97
N ARG A 462 20.84 -4.08 -25.04
CA ARG A 462 21.96 -4.38 -25.94
C ARG A 462 22.60 -5.74 -25.66
N LEU A 463 22.73 -6.13 -24.38
CA LEU A 463 23.24 -7.45 -24.03
C LEU A 463 22.28 -8.56 -24.47
N ASN A 464 20.96 -8.36 -24.35
CA ASN A 464 19.98 -9.32 -24.83
C ASN A 464 20.06 -9.53 -26.35
N GLU A 465 20.24 -8.47 -27.14
CA GLU A 465 20.45 -8.58 -28.60
C GLU A 465 21.72 -9.37 -28.92
N ARG A 466 22.81 -9.12 -28.19
CA ARG A 466 24.08 -9.85 -28.36
C ARG A 466 23.97 -11.31 -27.92
N ILE A 467 23.25 -11.59 -26.86
CA ILE A 467 22.98 -12.96 -26.38
C ILE A 467 22.21 -13.71 -27.45
N ALA A 468 21.11 -13.16 -27.98
CA ALA A 468 20.32 -13.79 -29.03
C ALA A 468 21.15 -14.09 -30.30
N ALA A 469 21.98 -13.15 -30.74
CA ALA A 469 22.88 -13.36 -31.87
C ALA A 469 23.93 -14.46 -31.62
N TRP A 470 24.42 -14.60 -30.37
CA TRP A 470 25.33 -15.68 -30.00
C TRP A 470 24.65 -17.03 -29.89
N GLU A 471 23.42 -17.10 -29.39
CA GLU A 471 22.61 -18.31 -29.33
C GLU A 471 22.38 -18.86 -30.75
N GLU A 472 22.00 -18.02 -31.70
CA GLU A 472 21.86 -18.41 -33.11
C GLU A 472 23.20 -18.91 -33.71
N ARG A 473 24.29 -18.23 -33.41
CA ARG A 473 25.63 -18.65 -33.89
C ARG A 473 26.06 -19.98 -33.29
N LEU A 474 25.80 -20.22 -32.01
CA LEU A 474 26.10 -21.51 -31.35
C LEU A 474 25.34 -22.66 -32.00
N GLN A 475 24.08 -22.43 -32.36
CA GLN A 475 23.28 -23.40 -33.09
C GLN A 475 23.93 -23.76 -34.46
N GLN A 476 24.40 -22.75 -35.21
CA GLN A 476 25.12 -22.98 -36.48
C GLN A 476 26.45 -23.72 -36.29
N ILE A 477 27.18 -23.46 -35.20
CA ILE A 477 28.42 -24.15 -34.85
C ILE A 477 28.14 -25.60 -34.47
N GLU A 478 27.13 -25.86 -33.66
CA GLU A 478 26.70 -27.20 -33.29
C GLU A 478 26.32 -28.04 -34.50
N ASP A 479 25.49 -27.48 -35.41
CA ASP A 479 25.12 -28.13 -36.67
C ASP A 479 26.33 -28.40 -37.59
N ARG A 480 27.34 -27.53 -37.57
CA ARG A 480 28.60 -27.74 -38.27
C ARG A 480 29.39 -28.90 -37.70
N TYR A 481 29.55 -28.99 -36.37
CA TYR A 481 30.21 -30.11 -35.71
C TYR A 481 29.49 -31.42 -35.99
N TRP A 482 28.19 -31.47 -35.85
CA TRP A 482 27.41 -32.67 -36.20
C TRP A 482 27.61 -33.12 -37.65
N ARG A 483 27.58 -32.20 -38.62
CA ARG A 483 27.86 -32.54 -40.03
C ARG A 483 29.28 -33.05 -40.22
N GLN A 484 30.28 -32.52 -39.56
CA GLN A 484 31.65 -33.00 -39.65
C GLN A 484 31.81 -34.39 -39.08
N PHE A 485 31.22 -34.67 -37.90
CA PHE A 485 31.26 -36.02 -37.30
C PHE A 485 30.46 -37.03 -38.10
N THR A 486 29.30 -36.69 -38.64
CA THR A 486 28.54 -37.59 -39.51
C THR A 486 29.34 -37.93 -40.77
N ALA A 487 29.99 -36.98 -41.44
CA ALA A 487 30.84 -37.24 -42.60
C ALA A 487 32.05 -38.12 -42.27
N LEU A 488 32.65 -37.94 -41.05
CA LEU A 488 33.73 -38.81 -40.56
C LEU A 488 33.25 -40.24 -40.34
N GLU A 489 32.10 -40.44 -39.67
CA GLU A 489 31.48 -41.74 -39.48
C GLU A 489 31.19 -42.46 -40.79
N GLU A 490 30.65 -41.75 -41.79
CA GLU A 490 30.41 -42.31 -43.12
C GLU A 490 31.71 -42.70 -43.85
N ALA A 491 32.78 -41.90 -43.71
CA ALA A 491 34.08 -42.20 -44.32
C ALA A 491 34.70 -43.45 -43.66
N ILE A 492 34.65 -43.57 -42.33
CA ILE A 492 35.18 -44.73 -41.61
C ILE A 492 34.36 -45.96 -41.89
N ALA A 493 33.01 -45.87 -41.97
CA ALA A 493 32.14 -46.96 -42.35
C ALA A 493 32.50 -47.50 -43.74
N ARG A 494 32.77 -46.61 -44.74
CA ARG A 494 33.25 -46.98 -46.08
C ARG A 494 34.58 -47.67 -46.03
N MET A 495 35.56 -47.15 -45.27
CA MET A 495 36.89 -47.77 -45.11
C MET A 495 36.82 -49.13 -44.45
N ASN A 496 35.99 -49.29 -43.41
CA ASN A 496 35.74 -50.59 -42.75
C ASN A 496 35.12 -51.61 -43.72
N ALA A 497 34.16 -51.17 -44.53
CA ALA A 497 33.57 -52.02 -45.56
C ALA A 497 34.58 -52.44 -46.62
N GLN A 498 35.47 -51.51 -47.08
CA GLN A 498 36.55 -51.83 -47.99
C GLN A 498 37.57 -52.79 -47.38
N SER A 499 37.97 -52.57 -46.13
CA SER A 499 38.89 -53.48 -45.41
C SER A 499 38.26 -54.87 -45.23
N ALA A 500 37.00 -54.98 -44.87
CA ALA A 500 36.27 -56.26 -44.78
C ALA A 500 36.22 -56.95 -46.14
N TRP A 501 35.93 -56.21 -47.22
CA TRP A 501 35.94 -56.73 -48.59
C TRP A 501 37.33 -57.24 -49.00
N LEU A 502 38.43 -56.49 -48.75
CA LEU A 502 39.79 -56.89 -48.98
C LEU A 502 40.18 -58.14 -48.17
N ALA A 503 39.83 -58.18 -46.87
CA ALA A 503 40.05 -59.34 -46.01
C ALA A 503 39.34 -60.59 -46.56
N GLN A 504 38.14 -60.43 -47.05
CA GLN A 504 37.38 -61.51 -47.68
C GLN A 504 38.03 -62.00 -48.99
N GLN A 505 38.53 -61.11 -49.81
CA GLN A 505 39.29 -61.47 -51.00
C GLN A 505 40.60 -62.22 -50.68
N PHE A 506 41.36 -61.74 -49.70
CA PHE A 506 42.57 -62.42 -49.25
C PHE A 506 42.30 -63.79 -48.65
N SER A 507 41.23 -64.00 -47.90
CA SER A 507 40.78 -65.32 -47.38
C SER A 507 40.40 -66.28 -48.49
N PHE A 508 39.78 -65.79 -49.56
CA PHE A 508 39.46 -66.61 -50.77
C PHE A 508 40.74 -67.05 -51.53
N TYR A 509 41.79 -66.20 -51.56
CA TYR A 509 43.07 -66.56 -52.15
C TYR A 509 43.91 -67.49 -51.30
N SER A 510 43.82 -67.43 -49.97
CA SER A 510 44.52 -68.36 -49.04
C SER A 510 43.88 -69.74 -48.90
N SER A 511 42.62 -69.90 -49.21
CA SER A 511 41.90 -71.22 -49.19
C SER A 511 42.03 -71.96 -50.52
N ARG A 512 42.76 -71.47 -51.49
CA ARG A 512 43.04 -72.12 -52.79
C ARG A 512 44.49 -72.57 -53.00
N ARG A 513 45.27 -72.64 -51.90
CA ARG A 513 46.61 -73.27 -51.88
C ARG A 513 46.64 -74.60 -51.11
#